data_83864f0a2d7258daf4142ae2cc7542ca
#
_entry.id   83864f0a2d7258daf4142ae2cc7542ca
#
_cell.length_a   1.000
_cell.length_b   1.000
_cell.length_c   1.000
_cell.angle_alpha   90.00
_cell.angle_beta   90.00
_cell.angle_gamma   90.00
#
_symmetry.space_group_name_H-M   'P 1'
#
loop_
_entity.id
_entity.type
_entity.pdbx_description
1 polymer ?
#
loop_
_entity_poly.entity_id
_entity_poly.type
_entity_poly.pdbx_seq_one_letter_code
_entity_poly.pdbx_strand_id
1 'polypeptide(L)'
;TGKSLGIKANKPVFSFPTIASNCSACTSVSIMYYPDGRFKEPFFFAAPPVHAFIDTEILVHSPSRYMWAGMGDTYAKYFESTVSSRGEALNHYTQMGVTASKMCYEPIMRGSKTSWTDAT
;
A
#
# COMPACT_ATOMS: atom_id res chain seq x y z
N THR A 1 -10.83 -10.22 -6.25
CA THR A 1 -10.48 -8.81 -6.50
C THR A 1 -10.29 -8.55 -7.98
N GLY A 2 -10.41 -7.26 -8.43
CA GLY A 2 -10.23 -6.88 -9.83
C GLY A 2 -8.87 -7.30 -10.40
N LYS A 3 -7.79 -7.19 -9.62
CA LYS A 3 -6.45 -7.65 -10.01
C LYS A 3 -6.44 -9.14 -10.35
N SER A 4 -6.98 -9.99 -9.47
CA SER A 4 -7.05 -11.44 -9.72
C SER A 4 -7.87 -11.80 -10.95
N LEU A 5 -8.98 -11.09 -11.20
CA LEU A 5 -9.80 -11.29 -12.39
C LEU A 5 -9.07 -10.89 -13.66
N GLY A 6 -8.40 -9.75 -13.67
CA GLY A 6 -7.61 -9.30 -14.82
C GLY A 6 -6.52 -10.30 -15.20
N ILE A 7 -5.77 -10.80 -14.22
CA ILE A 7 -4.74 -11.82 -14.45
C ILE A 7 -5.34 -13.12 -15.02
N LYS A 8 -6.41 -13.64 -14.40
CA LYS A 8 -7.08 -14.86 -14.87
C LYS A 8 -7.67 -14.71 -16.27
N ALA A 9 -8.13 -13.52 -16.62
CA ALA A 9 -8.67 -13.22 -17.94
C ALA A 9 -7.59 -12.81 -18.96
N ASN A 10 -6.33 -12.76 -18.57
CA ASN A 10 -5.22 -12.23 -19.36
C ASN A 10 -5.51 -10.84 -19.93
N LYS A 11 -5.99 -9.94 -19.06
CA LYS A 11 -6.34 -8.55 -19.39
C LYS A 11 -5.49 -7.58 -18.56
N PRO A 12 -5.12 -6.42 -19.13
CA PRO A 12 -4.45 -5.38 -18.36
C PRO A 12 -5.34 -4.86 -17.23
N VAL A 13 -4.72 -4.57 -16.10
CA VAL A 13 -5.41 -4.01 -14.93
C VAL A 13 -4.99 -2.58 -14.74
N PHE A 14 -5.96 -1.69 -14.63
CA PHE A 14 -5.80 -0.29 -14.25
C PHE A 14 -6.47 -0.08 -12.90
N SER A 15 -5.78 0.55 -11.96
CA SER A 15 -6.32 0.81 -10.63
C SER A 15 -6.61 2.30 -10.41
N PHE A 16 -7.75 2.57 -9.80
CA PHE A 16 -8.23 3.91 -9.44
C PHE A 16 -8.57 3.89 -7.94
N PRO A 17 -7.61 4.11 -7.04
CA PRO A 17 -7.89 4.10 -5.62
C PRO A 17 -8.76 5.30 -5.24
N THR A 18 -9.81 5.05 -4.47
CA THR A 18 -10.71 6.07 -3.93
C THR A 18 -10.49 6.33 -2.45
N ILE A 19 -9.62 5.53 -1.82
CA ILE A 19 -9.17 5.69 -0.44
C ILE A 19 -7.67 5.40 -0.35
N ALA A 20 -6.98 6.08 0.54
CA ALA A 20 -5.54 5.93 0.77
C ALA A 20 -5.25 5.06 2.00
N SER A 21 -5.94 3.92 2.16
CA SER A 21 -5.82 3.09 3.37
C SER A 21 -4.67 2.09 3.34
N ASN A 22 -4.14 1.76 2.17
CA ASN A 22 -3.02 0.83 1.98
C ASN A 22 -2.43 0.93 0.56
N CYS A 23 -1.38 0.18 0.28
CA CYS A 23 -0.67 0.16 -1.00
C CYS A 23 -1.27 -0.80 -2.06
N SER A 24 -2.44 -1.39 -1.86
CA SER A 24 -2.97 -2.45 -2.72
C SER A 24 -3.18 -2.04 -4.18
N ALA A 25 -3.39 -0.74 -4.44
CA ALA A 25 -3.55 -0.22 -5.81
C ALA A 25 -2.30 -0.41 -6.69
N CYS A 26 -1.10 -0.45 -6.07
CA CYS A 26 0.19 -0.43 -6.77
C CYS A 26 0.98 -1.75 -6.60
N THR A 27 0.46 -2.72 -5.87
CA THR A 27 1.20 -3.94 -5.53
C THR A 27 0.82 -5.13 -6.41
N SER A 28 1.77 -6.06 -6.58
CA SER A 28 1.60 -7.33 -7.29
C SER A 28 1.04 -8.45 -6.40
N VAL A 29 0.27 -8.09 -5.37
CA VAL A 29 -0.38 -9.04 -4.47
C VAL A 29 -1.83 -8.65 -4.21
N SER A 30 -2.69 -9.64 -4.02
CA SER A 30 -4.04 -9.47 -3.48
C SER A 30 -4.24 -10.40 -2.30
N ILE A 31 -4.68 -9.84 -1.19
CA ILE A 31 -5.12 -10.65 -0.06
C ILE A 31 -6.53 -11.15 -0.34
N MET A 32 -6.69 -12.46 -0.31
CA MET A 32 -7.97 -13.12 -0.54
C MET A 32 -8.64 -13.43 0.79
N TYR A 33 -9.94 -13.25 0.83
CA TYR A 33 -10.77 -13.55 1.98
C TYR A 33 -11.90 -14.49 1.58
N TYR A 34 -12.40 -15.27 2.53
CA TYR A 34 -13.65 -16.00 2.39
C TYR A 34 -14.85 -15.04 2.45
N PRO A 35 -16.06 -15.45 1.99
CA PRO A 35 -17.27 -14.60 2.07
C PRO A 35 -17.61 -14.13 3.49
N ASP A 36 -17.21 -14.88 4.51
CA ASP A 36 -17.39 -14.54 5.93
C ASP A 36 -16.33 -13.57 6.49
N GLY A 37 -15.40 -13.07 5.64
CA GLY A 37 -14.34 -12.12 6.01
C GLY A 37 -13.07 -12.73 6.57
N ARG A 38 -13.01 -14.05 6.78
CA ARG A 38 -11.78 -14.71 7.24
C ARG A 38 -10.70 -14.67 6.18
N PHE A 39 -9.45 -14.46 6.61
CA PHE A 39 -8.28 -14.56 5.74
C PHE A 39 -8.23 -15.94 5.07
N LYS A 40 -7.97 -15.95 3.76
CA LYS A 40 -7.79 -17.17 3.00
C LYS A 40 -6.32 -17.38 2.64
N GLU A 41 -5.79 -16.53 1.77
CA GLU A 41 -4.42 -16.66 1.25
C GLU A 41 -3.96 -15.36 0.56
N PRO A 42 -2.67 -15.07 0.49
CA PRO A 42 -2.15 -14.09 -0.44
C PRO A 42 -2.12 -14.67 -1.85
N PHE A 43 -2.52 -13.90 -2.83
CA PHE A 43 -2.41 -14.25 -4.25
C PHE A 43 -1.40 -13.30 -4.91
N PHE A 44 -0.25 -13.84 -5.30
CA PHE A 44 0.83 -13.10 -5.93
C PHE A 44 0.70 -13.07 -7.44
N PHE A 45 1.09 -11.97 -8.06
CA PHE A 45 1.11 -11.75 -9.50
C PHE A 45 2.54 -11.55 -9.99
N ALA A 46 2.79 -11.84 -11.26
CA ALA A 46 4.09 -11.58 -11.88
C ALA A 46 4.42 -10.07 -12.00
N ALA A 47 3.39 -9.22 -12.10
CA ALA A 47 3.53 -7.77 -12.22
C ALA A 47 2.40 -7.04 -11.50
N PRO A 48 2.63 -5.79 -11.02
CA PRO A 48 1.57 -4.93 -10.48
C PRO A 48 0.58 -4.52 -11.59
N PRO A 49 -0.49 -3.78 -11.26
CA PRO A 49 -1.33 -3.13 -12.26
C PRO A 49 -0.50 -2.30 -13.25
N VAL A 50 -0.93 -2.25 -14.51
CA VAL A 50 -0.22 -1.53 -15.59
C VAL A 50 -0.09 -0.05 -15.27
N HIS A 51 -1.16 0.54 -14.74
CA HIS A 51 -1.17 1.90 -14.20
C HIS A 51 -2.02 1.99 -12.95
N ALA A 52 -1.62 2.87 -12.04
CA ALA A 52 -2.42 3.36 -10.93
C ALA A 52 -2.66 4.86 -11.12
N PHE A 53 -3.93 5.25 -11.24
CA PHE A 53 -4.35 6.64 -11.39
C PHE A 53 -4.76 7.18 -10.02
N ILE A 54 -3.97 8.04 -9.46
CA ILE A 54 -4.16 8.60 -8.11
C ILE A 54 -4.70 10.02 -8.25
N ASP A 55 -5.99 10.18 -7.95
CA ASP A 55 -6.63 11.48 -7.84
C ASP A 55 -6.61 11.92 -6.38
N THR A 56 -5.82 12.94 -6.08
CA THR A 56 -5.64 13.44 -4.72
C THR A 56 -6.89 14.13 -4.20
N GLU A 57 -7.71 14.72 -5.05
CA GLU A 57 -8.96 15.35 -4.65
C GLU A 57 -9.96 14.31 -4.17
N ILE A 58 -10.10 13.19 -4.88
CA ILE A 58 -10.95 12.08 -4.43
C ILE A 58 -10.45 11.52 -3.08
N LEU A 59 -9.13 11.38 -2.93
CA LEU A 59 -8.56 10.82 -1.71
C LEU A 59 -8.76 11.74 -0.49
N VAL A 60 -8.63 13.05 -0.65
CA VAL A 60 -8.84 14.03 0.43
C VAL A 60 -10.29 14.01 0.93
N HIS A 61 -11.26 13.82 0.03
CA HIS A 61 -12.68 13.75 0.39
C HIS A 61 -13.11 12.36 0.91
N SER A 62 -12.20 11.39 0.95
CA SER A 62 -12.52 10.08 1.55
C SER A 62 -12.64 10.19 3.08
N PRO A 63 -13.40 9.29 3.74
CA PRO A 63 -13.50 9.31 5.19
C PRO A 63 -12.12 9.24 5.86
N SER A 64 -11.84 10.18 6.77
CA SER A 64 -10.53 10.40 7.41
C SER A 64 -9.93 9.14 8.05
N ARG A 65 -10.78 8.22 8.55
CA ARG A 65 -10.33 6.93 9.09
C ARG A 65 -9.47 6.10 8.12
N TYR A 66 -9.72 6.23 6.79
CA TYR A 66 -8.93 5.52 5.79
C TYR A 66 -7.56 6.17 5.55
N MET A 67 -7.49 7.48 5.66
CA MET A 67 -6.22 8.20 5.65
C MET A 67 -5.37 7.81 6.86
N TRP A 68 -5.96 7.78 8.04
CA TRP A 68 -5.29 7.30 9.25
C TRP A 68 -4.79 5.86 9.12
N ALA A 69 -5.62 4.98 8.56
CA ALA A 69 -5.22 3.59 8.30
C ALA A 69 -4.02 3.51 7.34
N GLY A 70 -4.02 4.32 6.28
CA GLY A 70 -2.92 4.37 5.30
C GLY A 70 -1.62 4.92 5.89
N MET A 71 -1.71 5.96 6.72
CA MET A 71 -0.54 6.48 7.44
C MET A 71 0.02 5.44 8.41
N GLY A 72 -0.84 4.73 9.14
CA GLY A 72 -0.45 3.64 10.04
C GLY A 72 0.19 2.46 9.29
N ASP A 73 -0.39 2.05 8.17
CA ASP A 73 0.15 0.99 7.31
C ASP A 73 1.53 1.37 6.77
N THR A 74 1.70 2.60 6.30
CA THR A 74 2.98 3.10 5.79
C THR A 74 4.02 3.23 6.91
N TYR A 75 3.60 3.70 8.09
CA TYR A 75 4.45 3.77 9.28
C TYR A 75 4.97 2.38 9.66
N ALA A 76 4.10 1.39 9.71
CA ALA A 76 4.43 0.02 10.05
C ALA A 76 5.44 -0.60 9.08
N LYS A 77 5.35 -0.30 7.77
CA LYS A 77 6.24 -0.84 6.73
C LYS A 77 7.73 -0.58 6.99
N TYR A 78 8.07 0.58 7.55
CA TYR A 78 9.45 0.88 7.90
C TYR A 78 9.98 -0.06 9.00
N PHE A 79 9.18 -0.27 10.04
CA PHE A 79 9.57 -1.18 11.14
C PHE A 79 9.56 -2.63 10.70
N GLU A 80 8.53 -3.06 9.98
CA GLU A 80 8.43 -4.42 9.44
C GLU A 80 9.64 -4.77 8.57
N SER A 81 10.01 -3.91 7.62
CA SER A 81 11.15 -4.14 6.75
C SER A 81 12.48 -4.13 7.51
N THR A 82 12.64 -3.22 8.47
CA THR A 82 13.86 -3.11 9.27
C THR A 82 14.04 -4.29 10.23
N VAL A 83 12.96 -4.72 10.87
CA VAL A 83 13.01 -5.83 11.84
C VAL A 83 13.20 -7.16 11.13
N SER A 84 12.47 -7.39 10.02
CA SER A 84 12.58 -8.65 9.27
C SER A 84 13.93 -8.83 8.56
N SER A 85 14.62 -7.73 8.27
CA SER A 85 15.96 -7.77 7.64
C SER A 85 17.12 -7.66 8.63
N ARG A 86 16.83 -7.54 9.93
CA ARG A 86 17.86 -7.35 10.95
C ARG A 86 18.74 -8.58 11.11
N GLY A 87 20.06 -8.37 11.07
CA GLY A 87 21.06 -9.42 11.25
C GLY A 87 21.41 -10.20 9.98
N GLU A 88 20.82 -9.83 8.84
CA GLU A 88 21.12 -10.45 7.55
C GLU A 88 21.97 -9.54 6.66
N ALA A 89 22.79 -10.14 5.80
CA ALA A 89 23.46 -9.42 4.72
C ALA A 89 22.44 -9.11 3.63
N LEU A 90 22.01 -7.85 3.54
CA LEU A 90 20.98 -7.45 2.60
C LEU A 90 21.49 -7.48 1.16
N ASN A 91 20.79 -8.19 0.29
CA ASN A 91 21.02 -8.05 -1.15
C ASN A 91 20.48 -6.70 -1.64
N HIS A 92 20.78 -6.34 -2.89
CA HIS A 92 20.41 -5.06 -3.48
C HIS A 92 18.90 -4.78 -3.41
N TYR A 93 18.05 -5.77 -3.71
CA TYR A 93 16.59 -5.59 -3.70
C TYR A 93 16.03 -5.39 -2.29
N THR A 94 16.51 -6.15 -1.34
CA THR A 94 16.10 -6.00 0.07
C THR A 94 16.53 -4.64 0.62
N GLN A 95 17.76 -4.20 0.28
CA GLN A 95 18.26 -2.87 0.65
C GLN A 95 17.40 -1.75 0.04
N MET A 96 17.00 -1.88 -1.22
CA MET A 96 16.07 -0.93 -1.86
C MET A 96 14.72 -0.90 -1.12
N GLY A 97 14.16 -2.04 -0.75
CA GLY A 97 12.90 -2.12 0.00
C GLY A 97 12.96 -1.41 1.35
N VAL A 98 14.02 -1.64 2.12
CA VAL A 98 14.23 -0.95 3.41
C VAL A 98 14.40 0.55 3.21
N THR A 99 15.18 0.97 2.21
CA THR A 99 15.40 2.39 1.91
C THR A 99 14.10 3.07 1.47
N ALA A 100 13.33 2.45 0.58
CA ALA A 100 12.05 2.98 0.12
C ALA A 100 11.04 3.11 1.28
N SER A 101 10.98 2.13 2.18
CA SER A 101 10.10 2.21 3.34
C SER A 101 10.46 3.36 4.29
N LYS A 102 11.75 3.64 4.47
CA LYS A 102 12.25 4.81 5.21
C LYS A 102 11.86 6.13 4.52
N MET A 103 12.00 6.21 3.20
CA MET A 103 11.61 7.39 2.41
C MET A 103 10.10 7.68 2.52
N CYS A 104 9.27 6.68 2.70
CA CYS A 104 7.83 6.87 2.94
C CYS A 104 7.52 7.26 4.39
N TYR A 105 8.24 6.70 5.35
CA TYR A 105 8.10 6.97 6.79
C TYR A 105 8.38 8.43 7.15
N GLU A 106 9.46 9.00 6.64
CA GLU A 106 9.91 10.36 7.00
C GLU A 106 8.90 11.48 6.68
N PRO A 107 8.27 11.53 5.49
CA PRO A 107 7.23 12.52 5.20
C PRO A 107 6.01 12.39 6.11
N ILE A 108 5.60 11.17 6.46
CA ILE A 108 4.47 10.94 7.37
C ILE A 108 4.78 11.52 8.75
N MET A 109 5.97 11.29 9.27
CA MET A 109 6.38 11.84 10.57
C MET A 109 6.45 13.37 10.58
N ARG A 110 6.81 13.98 9.45
CA ARG A 110 6.85 15.45 9.31
C ARG A 110 5.47 16.06 9.08
N GLY A 111 4.67 15.45 8.22
CA GLY A 111 3.40 16.01 7.73
C GLY A 111 2.16 15.63 8.56
N SER A 112 2.24 14.61 9.41
CA SER A 112 1.07 14.13 10.18
C SER A 112 0.47 15.16 11.14
N LYS A 113 1.23 16.18 11.52
CA LYS A 113 0.76 17.26 12.41
C LYS A 113 0.09 18.42 11.67
N THR A 114 0.40 18.63 10.41
CA THR A 114 -0.07 19.79 9.61
C THR A 114 -1.27 19.47 8.73
N SER A 115 -1.39 18.27 8.24
CA SER A 115 -2.46 17.90 7.30
C SER A 115 -3.87 17.77 7.91
N TRP A 116 -4.00 17.89 9.24
CA TRP A 116 -5.27 17.71 9.96
C TRP A 116 -5.87 19.01 10.49
N THR A 117 -5.09 20.07 10.64
CA THR A 117 -5.57 21.37 11.10
C THR A 117 -6.17 22.21 9.98
N ASP A 118 -5.84 21.92 8.73
CA ASP A 118 -6.31 22.71 7.58
C ASP A 118 -7.54 22.10 6.85
N ALA A 119 -8.02 20.93 7.29
CA ALA A 119 -9.17 20.23 6.71
C ALA A 119 -10.48 20.39 7.53
N THR A 120 -10.48 21.22 8.57
CA THR A 120 -11.66 21.63 9.36
C THR A 120 -11.92 23.10 9.18
#